data_dc9885f0f6686970bce771a42990be88
#
_entry.id   dc9885f0f6686970bce771a42990be88
#
_cell.length_a   1.000
_cell.length_b   1.000
_cell.length_c   1.000
_cell.angle_alpha   90.00
_cell.angle_beta   90.00
_cell.angle_gamma   90.00
#
_symmetry.space_group_name_H-M   'P 1'
#
loop_
_entity.id
_entity.type
_entity.pdbx_description
1 polymer ?
#
loop_
_entity_poly.entity_id
_entity_poly.type
_entity_poly.pdbx_seq_one_letter_code
_entity_poly.pdbx_strand_id
1 'polypeptide(L)'
;FEIRSCNHVLTKEKIEKGEFNTAVDFYIGNCKGCCQGKVTVSSYNERIQHVKAALNGEFSKVLRELKKEMESHASVYQFEEANEVKSKIKYLQKFQYKSTVVDTNITSLGVMNYTKDSKYAYINALLVMQGTIIKSKTTIVQTTMDEGDERVLSHALGTNLTEIFNDI
;
A
#
# COMPACT_ATOMS: atom_id res chain seq x y z
N PHE A 1 3.94 -0.39 10.60
CA PHE A 1 4.03 -1.84 10.35
C PHE A 1 5.50 -2.24 10.30
N GLU A 2 5.96 -3.03 11.26
CA GLU A 2 7.37 -3.43 11.43
C GLU A 2 7.76 -4.49 10.38
N ILE A 3 8.00 -4.03 9.15
CA ILE A 3 8.50 -4.85 8.04
C ILE A 3 10.02 -4.78 8.03
N ARG A 4 10.67 -5.91 7.80
CA ARG A 4 12.13 -5.95 7.71
C ARG A 4 12.65 -5.08 6.57
N SER A 5 13.72 -4.32 6.83
CA SER A 5 14.47 -3.56 5.83
C SER A 5 15.63 -4.35 5.21
N CYS A 6 16.01 -5.48 5.81
CA CYS A 6 17.16 -6.28 5.38
C CYS A 6 16.86 -7.16 4.15
N ASN A 7 17.86 -7.35 3.29
CA ASN A 7 17.81 -8.17 2.08
C ASN A 7 18.29 -9.64 2.30
N HIS A 8 18.31 -10.12 3.54
CA HIS A 8 18.73 -11.49 3.82
C HIS A 8 17.78 -12.52 3.21
N VAL A 9 18.30 -13.53 2.53
CA VAL A 9 17.53 -14.71 2.13
C VAL A 9 17.35 -15.60 3.36
N LEU A 10 16.16 -15.50 3.97
CA LEU A 10 15.82 -16.27 5.17
C LEU A 10 15.32 -17.66 4.77
N THR A 11 16.09 -18.69 5.13
CA THR A 11 15.66 -20.08 5.07
C THR A 11 15.56 -20.61 6.51
N LYS A 12 14.71 -21.61 6.71
CA LYS A 12 14.52 -22.23 8.02
C LYS A 12 15.87 -22.73 8.60
N GLU A 13 16.67 -23.38 7.74
CA GLU A 13 17.98 -23.92 8.11
C GLU A 13 18.96 -22.84 8.57
N LYS A 14 19.02 -21.69 7.90
CA LYS A 14 19.90 -20.57 8.25
C LYS A 14 19.48 -19.89 9.54
N ILE A 15 18.17 -19.81 9.79
CA ILE A 15 17.63 -19.25 11.03
C ILE A 15 17.97 -20.18 12.20
N GLU A 16 17.78 -21.50 12.06
CA GLU A 16 18.08 -22.50 13.08
C GLU A 16 19.59 -22.58 13.40
N LYS A 17 20.45 -22.37 12.40
CA LYS A 17 21.91 -22.28 12.57
C LYS A 17 22.39 -20.97 13.18
N GLY A 18 21.52 -19.96 13.32
CA GLY A 18 21.88 -18.65 13.85
C GLY A 18 22.85 -17.85 12.97
N GLU A 19 22.79 -18.06 11.63
CA GLU A 19 23.72 -17.40 10.68
C GLU A 19 23.60 -15.89 10.62
N PHE A 20 22.53 -15.30 11.21
CA PHE A 20 22.25 -13.88 11.09
C PHE A 20 22.50 -13.13 12.40
N ASN A 21 23.28 -12.07 12.34
CA ASN A 21 23.42 -11.14 13.45
C ASN A 21 22.19 -10.23 13.58
N THR A 22 21.86 -9.90 14.83
CA THR A 22 20.76 -8.98 15.12
C THR A 22 21.13 -7.57 14.68
N ALA A 23 20.34 -7.00 13.78
CA ALA A 23 20.56 -5.63 13.28
C ALA A 23 20.12 -4.58 14.31
N VAL A 24 20.65 -3.36 14.19
CA VAL A 24 20.27 -2.20 15.01
C VAL A 24 18.75 -1.97 14.97
N ASP A 25 18.12 -2.14 13.79
CA ASP A 25 16.67 -2.01 13.59
C ASP A 25 15.83 -2.88 14.56
N PHE A 26 16.37 -3.99 15.02
CA PHE A 26 15.69 -4.81 16.03
C PHE A 26 15.68 -4.13 17.40
N TYR A 27 16.80 -3.54 17.82
CA TYR A 27 16.92 -2.90 19.12
C TYR A 27 16.15 -1.59 19.22
N ILE A 28 15.98 -0.87 18.11
CA ILE A 28 15.19 0.37 18.04
C ILE A 28 13.69 0.11 17.72
N GLY A 29 13.26 -1.15 17.61
CA GLY A 29 11.86 -1.52 17.41
C GLY A 29 11.35 -1.49 15.97
N ASN A 30 12.19 -1.17 14.99
CA ASN A 30 11.80 -1.14 13.58
C ASN A 30 11.64 -2.54 12.96
N CYS A 31 12.22 -3.56 13.57
CA CYS A 31 12.18 -4.93 13.13
C CYS A 31 11.86 -5.88 14.31
N LYS A 32 11.01 -6.85 14.08
CA LYS A 32 10.65 -7.87 15.11
C LYS A 32 11.54 -9.12 15.10
N GLY A 33 12.67 -9.12 14.39
CA GLY A 33 13.68 -10.19 14.44
C GLY A 33 13.29 -11.45 13.65
N CYS A 34 12.80 -11.31 12.43
CA CYS A 34 12.49 -12.45 11.55
C CYS A 34 13.69 -13.36 11.31
N CYS A 35 14.90 -12.79 11.17
CA CYS A 35 16.15 -13.53 10.99
C CYS A 35 16.60 -14.30 12.24
N GLN A 36 16.02 -14.01 13.40
CA GLN A 36 16.27 -14.68 14.67
C GLN A 36 15.18 -15.70 15.02
N GLY A 37 14.26 -15.97 14.11
CA GLY A 37 13.13 -16.87 14.37
C GLY A 37 12.11 -16.36 15.39
N LYS A 38 12.18 -15.07 15.79
CA LYS A 38 11.27 -14.47 16.80
C LYS A 38 9.87 -14.17 16.26
N VAL A 39 9.67 -14.28 14.95
CA VAL A 39 8.39 -14.04 14.28
C VAL A 39 8.04 -15.25 13.43
N THR A 40 6.82 -15.74 13.56
CA THR A 40 6.30 -16.82 12.70
C THR A 40 6.05 -16.31 11.28
N VAL A 41 6.13 -17.22 10.31
CA VAL A 41 5.84 -16.90 8.90
C VAL A 41 4.41 -16.39 8.74
N SER A 42 3.44 -16.97 9.45
CA SER A 42 2.04 -16.54 9.42
C SER A 42 1.90 -15.09 9.89
N SER A 43 2.40 -14.77 11.08
CA SER A 43 2.32 -13.41 11.64
C SER A 43 3.04 -12.37 10.76
N TYR A 44 4.16 -12.75 10.13
CA TYR A 44 4.82 -11.85 9.19
C TYR A 44 3.99 -11.60 7.92
N ASN A 45 3.40 -12.67 7.36
CA ASN A 45 2.55 -12.57 6.17
C ASN A 45 1.29 -11.74 6.43
N GLU A 46 0.66 -11.84 7.60
CA GLU A 46 -0.46 -10.98 8.00
C GLU A 46 -0.10 -9.49 7.97
N ARG A 47 1.09 -9.14 8.49
CA ARG A 47 1.59 -7.75 8.41
C ARG A 47 1.80 -7.29 6.98
N ILE A 48 2.33 -8.15 6.12
CA ILE A 48 2.49 -7.86 4.68
C ILE A 48 1.12 -7.62 4.03
N GLN A 49 0.10 -8.42 4.38
CA GLN A 49 -1.25 -8.22 3.85
C GLN A 49 -1.86 -6.89 4.32
N HIS A 50 -1.69 -6.52 5.60
CA HIS A 50 -2.12 -5.22 6.10
C HIS A 50 -1.47 -4.06 5.34
N VAL A 51 -0.16 -4.16 5.03
CA VAL A 51 0.55 -3.13 4.26
C VAL A 51 0.05 -3.07 2.82
N LYS A 52 -0.11 -4.22 2.17
CA LYS A 52 -0.66 -4.28 0.81
C LYS A 52 -2.06 -3.66 0.76
N ALA A 53 -2.94 -4.03 1.70
CA ALA A 53 -4.29 -3.48 1.78
C ALA A 53 -4.27 -1.96 2.02
N ALA A 54 -3.41 -1.46 2.91
CA ALA A 54 -3.26 -0.02 3.14
C ALA A 54 -2.75 0.73 1.90
N LEU A 55 -1.78 0.16 1.16
CA LEU A 55 -1.26 0.74 -0.08
C LEU A 55 -2.30 0.72 -1.21
N ASN A 56 -3.20 -0.25 -1.21
CA ASN A 56 -4.33 -0.32 -2.14
C ASN A 56 -5.53 0.53 -1.68
N GLY A 57 -5.40 1.31 -0.60
CA GLY A 57 -6.46 2.19 -0.11
C GLY A 57 -7.53 1.51 0.74
N GLU A 58 -7.43 0.23 1.04
CA GLU A 58 -8.39 -0.53 1.86
C GLU A 58 -8.22 -0.21 3.37
N PHE A 59 -8.11 1.07 3.72
CA PHE A 59 -7.87 1.50 5.10
C PHE A 59 -8.93 1.01 6.08
N SER A 60 -10.20 1.04 5.68
CA SER A 60 -11.32 0.60 6.53
C SER A 60 -11.23 -0.87 6.94
N LYS A 61 -10.74 -1.73 6.04
CA LYS A 61 -10.50 -3.16 6.31
C LYS A 61 -9.39 -3.32 7.34
N VAL A 62 -8.22 -2.71 7.08
CA VAL A 62 -7.06 -2.80 7.97
C VAL A 62 -7.38 -2.24 9.37
N LEU A 63 -8.06 -1.08 9.44
CA LEU A 63 -8.45 -0.48 10.71
C LEU A 63 -9.40 -1.38 11.51
N ARG A 64 -10.32 -2.07 10.85
CA ARG A 64 -11.24 -3.02 11.51
C ARG A 64 -10.50 -4.23 12.07
N GLU A 65 -9.53 -4.78 11.32
CA GLU A 65 -8.71 -5.91 11.76
C GLU A 65 -7.82 -5.52 12.94
N LEU A 66 -7.14 -4.38 12.87
CA LEU A 66 -6.33 -3.85 13.98
C LEU A 66 -7.16 -3.55 15.24
N LYS A 67 -8.40 -3.07 15.10
CA LYS A 67 -9.28 -2.87 16.27
C LYS A 67 -9.62 -4.19 16.94
N LYS A 68 -9.92 -5.24 16.18
CA LYS A 68 -10.17 -6.58 16.74
C LYS A 68 -8.93 -7.13 17.46
N GLU A 69 -7.74 -6.95 16.88
CA GLU A 69 -6.47 -7.34 17.49
C GLU A 69 -6.26 -6.60 18.83
N MET A 70 -6.48 -5.28 18.85
CA MET A 70 -6.39 -4.47 20.07
C MET A 70 -7.36 -4.95 21.15
N GLU A 71 -8.62 -5.21 20.80
CA GLU A 71 -9.64 -5.70 21.73
C GLU A 71 -9.29 -7.10 22.27
N SER A 72 -8.75 -7.98 21.42
CA SER A 72 -8.26 -9.30 21.81
C SER A 72 -7.15 -9.20 22.86
N HIS A 73 -6.13 -8.38 22.65
CA HIS A 73 -5.08 -8.15 23.65
C HIS A 73 -5.63 -7.56 24.94
N ALA A 74 -6.53 -6.58 24.86
CA ALA A 74 -7.14 -5.98 26.04
C ALA A 74 -7.96 -6.98 26.86
N SER A 75 -8.66 -7.91 26.21
CA SER A 75 -9.49 -8.92 26.87
C SER A 75 -8.69 -9.91 27.72
N VAL A 76 -7.41 -10.11 27.40
CA VAL A 76 -6.48 -10.97 28.16
C VAL A 76 -5.47 -10.16 29.00
N TYR A 77 -5.81 -8.88 29.27
CA TYR A 77 -5.01 -7.95 30.09
C TYR A 77 -3.61 -7.64 29.55
N GLN A 78 -3.33 -7.88 28.26
CA GLN A 78 -2.12 -7.51 27.57
C GLN A 78 -2.19 -6.04 27.13
N PHE A 79 -2.10 -5.12 28.08
CA PHE A 79 -2.33 -3.70 27.82
C PHE A 79 -1.20 -3.02 27.05
N GLU A 80 0.04 -3.52 27.17
CA GLU A 80 1.18 -2.99 26.43
C GLU A 80 1.03 -3.31 24.93
N GLU A 81 0.71 -4.56 24.59
CA GLU A 81 0.45 -5.01 23.24
C GLU A 81 -0.78 -4.29 22.63
N ALA A 82 -1.86 -4.16 23.41
CA ALA A 82 -3.04 -3.40 22.99
C ALA A 82 -2.68 -1.93 22.69
N ASN A 83 -1.80 -1.30 23.47
CA ASN A 83 -1.36 0.07 23.25
C ASN A 83 -0.45 0.22 22.02
N GLU A 84 0.39 -0.79 21.71
CA GLU A 84 1.15 -0.83 20.44
C GLU A 84 0.19 -0.84 19.24
N VAL A 85 -0.84 -1.71 19.27
CA VAL A 85 -1.84 -1.78 18.21
C VAL A 85 -2.64 -0.48 18.09
N LYS A 86 -3.03 0.13 19.22
CA LYS A 86 -3.68 1.45 19.26
C LYS A 86 -2.84 2.53 18.59
N SER A 87 -1.54 2.51 18.80
CA SER A 87 -0.61 3.43 18.16
C SER A 87 -0.57 3.23 16.65
N LYS A 88 -0.56 1.98 16.17
CA LYS A 88 -0.65 1.64 14.73
C LYS A 88 -1.94 2.19 14.11
N ILE A 89 -3.07 2.00 14.78
CA ILE A 89 -4.38 2.55 14.35
C ILE A 89 -4.29 4.06 14.20
N LYS A 90 -3.78 4.75 15.20
CA LYS A 90 -3.63 6.22 15.18
C LYS A 90 -2.75 6.71 14.02
N TYR A 91 -1.63 6.05 13.76
CA TYR A 91 -0.75 6.40 12.63
C TYR A 91 -1.41 6.14 11.29
N LEU A 92 -2.12 5.01 11.14
CA LEU A 92 -2.83 4.69 9.89
C LEU A 92 -3.96 5.68 9.61
N GLN A 93 -4.75 6.07 10.62
CA GLN A 93 -5.77 7.11 10.49
C GLN A 93 -5.17 8.46 10.08
N LYS A 94 -4.04 8.85 10.70
CA LYS A 94 -3.34 10.09 10.35
C LYS A 94 -2.80 10.05 8.91
N PHE A 95 -2.32 8.90 8.47
CA PHE A 95 -1.86 8.70 7.09
C PHE A 95 -3.03 8.79 6.11
N GLN A 96 -4.13 8.11 6.37
CA GLN A 96 -5.36 8.19 5.58
C GLN A 96 -5.84 9.64 5.45
N TYR A 97 -5.95 10.37 6.57
CA TYR A 97 -6.39 11.76 6.58
C TYR A 97 -5.51 12.66 5.71
N LYS A 98 -4.19 12.51 5.80
CA LYS A 98 -3.25 13.29 4.98
C LYS A 98 -3.30 12.95 3.49
N SER A 99 -3.64 11.71 3.16
CA SER A 99 -3.69 11.20 1.79
C SER A 99 -5.07 11.35 1.15
N THR A 100 -6.11 11.69 1.93
CA THR A 100 -7.47 11.88 1.42
C THR A 100 -7.55 13.18 0.63
N VAL A 101 -7.99 13.10 -0.63
CA VAL A 101 -8.10 14.23 -1.55
C VAL A 101 -9.55 14.52 -1.91
N VAL A 102 -10.41 13.49 -1.85
CA VAL A 102 -11.85 13.57 -2.15
C VAL A 102 -12.67 12.91 -1.05
N ASP A 103 -14.01 13.01 -1.14
CA ASP A 103 -14.92 12.42 -0.17
C ASP A 103 -14.67 10.92 0.03
N THR A 104 -14.52 10.50 1.29
CA THR A 104 -14.30 9.10 1.68
C THR A 104 -15.50 8.20 1.42
N ASN A 105 -16.68 8.76 1.13
CA ASN A 105 -17.85 8.00 0.70
C ASN A 105 -17.70 7.44 -0.72
N ILE A 106 -16.79 7.99 -1.51
CA ILE A 106 -16.46 7.46 -2.82
C ILE A 106 -15.57 6.23 -2.65
N THR A 107 -16.14 5.06 -2.92
CA THR A 107 -15.47 3.77 -2.73
C THR A 107 -14.32 3.60 -3.74
N SER A 108 -14.60 3.89 -5.01
CA SER A 108 -13.63 3.81 -6.10
C SER A 108 -14.00 4.82 -7.19
N LEU A 109 -13.01 5.55 -7.68
CA LEU A 109 -13.18 6.54 -8.75
C LEU A 109 -11.94 6.54 -9.65
N GLY A 110 -12.16 6.35 -10.95
CA GLY A 110 -11.17 6.60 -11.98
C GLY A 110 -11.33 8.02 -12.50
N VAL A 111 -10.28 8.82 -12.44
CA VAL A 111 -10.27 10.19 -13.00
C VAL A 111 -9.27 10.23 -14.14
N MET A 112 -9.69 10.74 -15.28
CA MET A 112 -8.81 10.93 -16.41
C MET A 112 -8.87 12.37 -16.91
N ASN A 113 -7.71 12.90 -17.24
CA ASN A 113 -7.55 14.20 -17.88
C ASN A 113 -6.77 14.03 -19.18
N TYR A 114 -7.18 14.77 -20.21
CA TYR A 114 -6.60 14.77 -21.53
C TYR A 114 -6.24 16.19 -21.95
N THR A 115 -5.03 16.36 -22.45
CA THR A 115 -4.56 17.63 -23.02
C THR A 115 -3.69 17.29 -24.22
N LYS A 116 -3.80 18.06 -25.31
CA LYS A 116 -3.03 17.89 -26.55
C LYS A 116 -2.36 19.20 -26.95
N ASP A 117 -1.14 19.11 -27.40
CA ASP A 117 -0.46 20.16 -28.12
C ASP A 117 -0.25 19.76 -29.61
N SER A 118 0.55 20.51 -30.36
CA SER A 118 0.79 20.24 -31.79
C SER A 118 1.58 18.95 -32.07
N LYS A 119 2.22 18.34 -31.08
CA LYS A 119 3.11 17.17 -31.24
C LYS A 119 2.79 16.02 -30.30
N TYR A 120 2.20 16.33 -29.14
CA TYR A 120 2.00 15.35 -28.08
C TYR A 120 0.61 15.46 -27.48
N ALA A 121 0.07 14.32 -27.10
CA ALA A 121 -1.09 14.21 -26.23
C ALA A 121 -0.64 13.71 -24.85
N TYR A 122 -1.14 14.33 -23.81
CA TYR A 122 -0.87 14.02 -22.41
C TYR A 122 -2.13 13.48 -21.78
N ILE A 123 -2.09 12.24 -21.33
CA ILE A 123 -3.20 11.58 -20.65
C ILE A 123 -2.75 11.29 -19.22
N ASN A 124 -3.44 11.89 -18.26
CA ASN A 124 -3.23 11.63 -16.86
C ASN A 124 -4.39 10.81 -16.31
N ALA A 125 -4.10 9.65 -15.74
CA ALA A 125 -5.07 8.77 -15.13
C ALA A 125 -4.77 8.61 -13.63
N LEU A 126 -5.81 8.76 -12.80
CA LEU A 126 -5.76 8.65 -11.36
C LEU A 126 -6.74 7.56 -10.91
N LEU A 127 -6.30 6.67 -10.03
CA LEU A 127 -7.17 5.77 -9.29
C LEU A 127 -7.32 6.30 -7.88
N VAL A 128 -8.56 6.57 -7.49
CA VAL A 128 -8.92 7.00 -6.14
C VAL A 128 -9.70 5.88 -5.47
N MET A 129 -9.30 5.48 -4.26
CA MET A 129 -10.02 4.52 -3.42
C MET A 129 -10.21 5.11 -2.02
N GLN A 130 -11.46 5.05 -1.52
CA GLN A 130 -11.82 5.61 -0.22
C GLN A 130 -11.32 7.05 -0.02
N GLY A 131 -11.43 7.87 -1.06
CA GLY A 131 -11.01 9.27 -1.04
C GLY A 131 -9.51 9.50 -1.19
N THR A 132 -8.69 8.47 -1.34
CA THR A 132 -7.23 8.55 -1.43
C THR A 132 -6.75 8.20 -2.85
N ILE A 133 -5.84 8.99 -3.42
CA ILE A 133 -5.18 8.65 -4.68
C ILE A 133 -4.21 7.50 -4.45
N ILE A 134 -4.51 6.34 -5.04
CA ILE A 134 -3.72 5.11 -4.89
C ILE A 134 -2.70 4.95 -6.01
N LYS A 135 -3.12 5.26 -7.22
CA LYS A 135 -2.25 5.21 -8.40
C LYS A 135 -2.42 6.49 -9.22
N SER A 136 -1.33 6.91 -9.83
CA SER A 136 -1.31 8.01 -10.81
C SER A 136 -0.37 7.61 -11.94
N LYS A 137 -0.82 7.81 -13.17
CA LYS A 137 0.00 7.57 -14.36
C LYS A 137 -0.23 8.67 -15.39
N THR A 138 0.85 9.21 -15.90
CA THR A 138 0.83 10.10 -17.06
C THR A 138 1.41 9.39 -18.26
N THR A 139 0.64 9.31 -19.33
CA THR A 139 1.07 8.76 -20.62
C THR A 139 1.20 9.87 -21.61
N ILE A 140 2.32 9.90 -22.32
CA ILE A 140 2.61 10.86 -23.38
C ILE A 140 2.59 10.07 -24.70
N VAL A 141 1.71 10.50 -25.61
CA VAL A 141 1.57 9.90 -26.93
C VAL A 141 1.98 10.93 -27.96
N GLN A 142 2.87 10.57 -28.87
CA GLN A 142 3.19 11.42 -29.99
C GLN A 142 2.04 11.36 -30.99
N THR A 143 1.52 12.54 -31.37
CA THR A 143 0.40 12.67 -32.28
C THR A 143 0.81 13.35 -33.57
N THR A 144 0.14 13.04 -34.66
CA THR A 144 0.23 13.77 -35.94
C THR A 144 -0.91 14.76 -36.02
N MET A 145 -0.74 15.83 -36.86
CA MET A 145 -1.76 16.90 -36.98
C MET A 145 -3.14 16.39 -37.46
N ASP A 146 -3.16 15.27 -38.17
CA ASP A 146 -4.38 14.67 -38.75
C ASP A 146 -5.03 13.60 -37.86
N GLU A 147 -4.44 13.28 -36.70
CA GLU A 147 -4.95 12.22 -35.82
C GLU A 147 -6.05 12.76 -34.89
N GLY A 148 -7.27 12.23 -35.08
CA GLY A 148 -8.44 12.60 -34.29
C GLY A 148 -8.28 12.22 -32.80
N ASP A 149 -8.78 13.08 -31.92
CA ASP A 149 -8.68 12.90 -30.46
C ASP A 149 -9.27 11.56 -29.97
N GLU A 150 -10.34 11.07 -30.63
CA GLU A 150 -10.95 9.76 -30.32
C GLU A 150 -9.97 8.58 -30.48
N ARG A 151 -9.14 8.62 -31.49
CA ARG A 151 -8.18 7.55 -31.76
C ARG A 151 -7.04 7.54 -30.76
N VAL A 152 -6.53 8.73 -30.43
CA VAL A 152 -5.50 8.91 -29.42
C VAL A 152 -6.01 8.49 -28.04
N LEU A 153 -7.21 8.88 -27.66
CA LEU A 153 -7.87 8.50 -26.43
C LEU A 153 -8.13 6.98 -26.36
N SER A 154 -8.65 6.38 -27.44
CA SER A 154 -8.92 4.94 -27.48
C SER A 154 -7.66 4.12 -27.26
N HIS A 155 -6.55 4.48 -27.92
CA HIS A 155 -5.26 3.81 -27.73
C HIS A 155 -4.74 3.96 -26.30
N ALA A 156 -4.78 5.16 -25.76
CA ALA A 156 -4.32 5.46 -24.41
C ALA A 156 -5.20 4.85 -23.32
N LEU A 157 -6.52 4.76 -23.56
CA LEU A 157 -7.46 4.08 -22.65
C LEU A 157 -7.15 2.58 -22.58
N GLY A 158 -6.93 1.92 -23.73
CA GLY A 158 -6.56 0.51 -23.75
C GLY A 158 -5.29 0.20 -22.97
N THR A 159 -4.28 1.06 -23.08
CA THR A 159 -2.98 0.86 -22.40
C THR A 159 -3.05 1.23 -20.92
N ASN A 160 -3.68 2.36 -20.57
CA ASN A 160 -3.69 2.87 -19.20
C ASN A 160 -4.70 2.14 -18.30
N LEU A 161 -5.86 1.76 -18.84
CA LEU A 161 -6.86 1.05 -18.04
C LEU A 161 -6.35 -0.30 -17.59
N THR A 162 -5.68 -1.06 -18.48
CA THR A 162 -5.10 -2.35 -18.10
C THR A 162 -4.03 -2.22 -17.02
N GLU A 163 -3.15 -1.22 -17.08
CA GLU A 163 -2.07 -1.07 -16.10
C GLU A 163 -2.51 -0.44 -14.77
N ILE A 164 -3.55 0.41 -14.77
CA ILE A 164 -4.03 1.06 -13.54
C ILE A 164 -5.07 0.22 -12.83
N PHE A 165 -5.90 -0.53 -13.56
CA PHE A 165 -7.07 -1.21 -13.02
C PHE A 165 -6.96 -2.74 -12.96
N ASN A 166 -5.96 -3.38 -13.56
CA ASN A 166 -5.80 -4.86 -13.53
C ASN A 166 -5.37 -5.43 -12.16
N ASP A 167 -5.04 -4.61 -11.18
CA ASP A 167 -4.66 -5.05 -9.84
C ASP A 167 -5.81 -4.88 -8.81
N ILE A 168 -7.03 -4.67 -9.26
CA ILE A 168 -8.26 -4.62 -8.47
C ILE A 168 -9.03 -5.91 -8.65
#